data_6bf45887edf46d0b70e8f7776c27c435
#
_entry.id   6bf45887edf46d0b70e8f7776c27c435
#
_cell.length_a   1.000
_cell.length_b   1.000
_cell.length_c   1.000
_cell.angle_alpha   90.00
_cell.angle_beta   90.00
_cell.angle_gamma   90.00
#
_symmetry.space_group_name_H-M   'P 1'
#
loop_
_entity.id
_entity.type
_entity.pdbx_description
1 polymer ?
#
loop_
_entity_poly.entity_id
_entity_poly.type
_entity_poly.pdbx_seq_one_letter_code
_entity_poly.pdbx_strand_id
1 'polypeptide(L)'
;MRPDPHARAIASVIRDLIQTKDATNYFVGKMSGMFMQYDLPGDHPLIGCSAPDFEFEDGTRLGELLHDCKGLLLDFTEVRELHTLGQTRKERLKYVSTKAKDNKGLIAILVRPDGFVAWATESKPDTMAAEESVKRWFGGTI
;
A
#
# COMPACT_ATOMS: atom_id res chain seq x y z
N MET A 1 -23.39 31.54 -17.32
CA MET A 1 -23.02 31.01 -18.66
C MET A 1 -23.89 29.80 -18.96
N ARG A 2 -24.71 29.82 -20.01
CA ARG A 2 -25.52 28.64 -20.36
C ARG A 2 -24.60 27.60 -21.02
N PRO A 3 -24.57 26.34 -20.52
CA PRO A 3 -23.73 25.31 -21.14
C PRO A 3 -24.17 25.08 -22.61
N ASP A 4 -23.18 24.97 -23.48
CA ASP A 4 -23.35 24.60 -24.88
C ASP A 4 -24.21 23.32 -25.02
N PRO A 5 -25.11 23.21 -26.03
CA PRO A 5 -25.91 22.03 -26.28
C PRO A 5 -25.10 20.73 -26.37
N HIS A 6 -23.91 20.78 -26.98
CA HIS A 6 -23.02 19.62 -27.08
C HIS A 6 -22.47 19.21 -25.70
N ALA A 7 -22.09 20.18 -24.86
CA ALA A 7 -21.65 19.91 -23.50
C ALA A 7 -22.74 19.26 -22.65
N ARG A 8 -24.02 19.65 -22.84
CA ARG A 8 -25.15 19.02 -22.16
C ARG A 8 -25.39 17.58 -22.61
N ALA A 9 -25.25 17.31 -23.93
CA ALA A 9 -25.37 15.96 -24.46
C ALA A 9 -24.27 15.03 -23.90
N ILE A 10 -23.02 15.48 -23.87
CA ILE A 10 -21.91 14.75 -23.26
C ILE A 10 -22.16 14.51 -21.76
N ALA A 11 -22.59 15.53 -21.03
CA ALA A 11 -22.90 15.40 -19.61
C ALA A 11 -24.03 14.40 -19.33
N SER A 12 -25.03 14.29 -20.23
CA SER A 12 -26.07 13.28 -20.13
C SER A 12 -25.51 11.86 -20.27
N VAL A 13 -24.70 11.63 -21.31
CA VAL A 13 -24.08 10.32 -21.54
C VAL A 13 -23.17 9.90 -20.37
N ILE A 14 -22.37 10.85 -19.84
CA ILE A 14 -21.51 10.58 -18.66
C ILE A 14 -22.38 10.25 -17.43
N ARG A 15 -23.49 10.95 -17.23
CA ARG A 15 -24.42 10.67 -16.12
C ARG A 15 -25.02 9.26 -16.23
N ASP A 16 -25.42 8.86 -17.42
CA ASP A 16 -25.98 7.53 -17.65
C ASP A 16 -24.93 6.44 -17.43
N LEU A 17 -23.68 6.68 -17.87
CA LEU A 17 -22.54 5.77 -17.63
C LEU A 17 -22.22 5.63 -16.13
N ILE A 18 -22.18 6.74 -15.38
CA ILE A 18 -21.91 6.72 -13.93
C ILE A 18 -22.97 5.94 -13.15
N GLN A 19 -24.18 5.78 -13.68
CA GLN A 19 -25.21 4.94 -13.07
C GLN A 19 -24.96 3.44 -13.23
N THR A 20 -24.02 3.04 -14.08
CA THR A 20 -23.62 1.63 -14.19
C THR A 20 -22.59 1.30 -13.11
N LYS A 21 -22.65 0.08 -12.55
CA LYS A 21 -21.75 -0.37 -11.49
C LYS A 21 -20.28 -0.28 -11.90
N ASP A 22 -19.97 -0.69 -13.12
CA ASP A 22 -18.58 -0.76 -13.60
C ASP A 22 -17.99 0.65 -13.80
N ALA A 23 -18.75 1.57 -14.41
CA ALA A 23 -18.30 2.93 -14.57
C ALA A 23 -18.20 3.67 -13.21
N THR A 24 -19.17 3.47 -12.31
CA THR A 24 -19.09 4.02 -10.95
C THR A 24 -17.81 3.55 -10.25
N ASN A 25 -17.53 2.26 -10.24
CA ASN A 25 -16.32 1.71 -9.63
C ASN A 25 -15.05 2.28 -10.26
N TYR A 26 -15.02 2.41 -11.59
CA TYR A 26 -13.88 3.00 -12.31
C TYR A 26 -13.66 4.46 -11.94
N PHE A 27 -14.71 5.29 -11.97
CA PHE A 27 -14.59 6.70 -11.62
C PHE A 27 -14.23 6.91 -10.15
N VAL A 28 -14.86 6.18 -9.24
CA VAL A 28 -14.54 6.24 -7.79
C VAL A 28 -13.09 5.83 -7.56
N GLY A 29 -12.62 4.74 -8.17
CA GLY A 29 -11.23 4.29 -8.05
C GLY A 29 -10.22 5.33 -8.57
N LYS A 30 -10.54 6.00 -9.70
CA LYS A 30 -9.70 7.09 -10.24
C LYS A 30 -9.69 8.33 -9.34
N MET A 31 -10.85 8.75 -8.85
CA MET A 31 -10.99 9.96 -8.02
C MET A 31 -10.42 9.77 -6.62
N SER A 32 -10.57 8.58 -6.03
CA SER A 32 -10.04 8.26 -4.70
C SER A 32 -8.54 7.99 -4.67
N GLY A 33 -7.88 7.89 -5.84
CA GLY A 33 -6.47 7.51 -5.94
C GLY A 33 -6.21 6.01 -5.70
N MET A 34 -7.26 5.19 -5.55
CA MET A 34 -7.14 3.75 -5.29
C MET A 34 -6.38 2.99 -6.39
N PHE A 35 -6.44 3.49 -7.63
CA PHE A 35 -5.71 2.92 -8.78
C PHE A 35 -4.40 3.65 -9.06
N MET A 36 -3.97 4.55 -8.16
CA MET A 36 -2.69 5.21 -8.29
C MET A 36 -1.57 4.23 -7.97
N GLN A 37 -0.58 4.18 -8.84
CA GLN A 37 0.65 3.45 -8.63
C GLN A 37 1.82 4.40 -8.87
N TYR A 38 2.69 4.52 -7.87
CA TYR A 38 3.94 5.24 -8.00
C TYR A 38 4.98 4.37 -8.68
N ASP A 39 5.78 4.95 -9.55
CA ASP A 39 6.96 4.30 -10.13
C ASP A 39 8.06 4.23 -9.06
N LEU A 40 8.06 3.17 -8.27
CA LEU A 40 9.03 2.90 -7.22
C LEU A 40 9.91 1.72 -7.62
N PRO A 41 11.18 1.71 -7.19
CA PRO A 41 12.10 0.62 -7.51
C PRO A 41 11.69 -0.70 -6.86
N GLY A 42 11.73 -1.78 -7.63
CA GLY A 42 11.44 -3.16 -7.24
C GLY A 42 10.54 -3.87 -8.24
N ASP A 43 10.56 -5.19 -8.23
CA ASP A 43 9.89 -6.01 -9.25
C ASP A 43 8.50 -6.52 -8.81
N HIS A 44 8.12 -6.33 -7.53
CA HIS A 44 6.86 -6.85 -7.03
C HIS A 44 5.68 -5.96 -7.46
N PRO A 45 4.56 -6.53 -7.99
CA PRO A 45 3.43 -5.76 -8.53
C PRO A 45 2.76 -4.80 -7.54
N LEU A 46 2.84 -5.07 -6.24
CA LEU A 46 2.27 -4.21 -5.21
C LEU A 46 3.11 -2.96 -4.93
N ILE A 47 4.37 -2.92 -5.36
CA ILE A 47 5.24 -1.76 -5.11
C ILE A 47 4.67 -0.52 -5.79
N GLY A 48 4.56 0.56 -5.05
CA GLY A 48 3.95 1.81 -5.50
C GLY A 48 2.42 1.86 -5.42
N CYS A 49 1.76 0.73 -5.15
CA CYS A 49 0.31 0.68 -4.94
C CYS A 49 -0.05 1.00 -3.49
N SER A 50 -1.30 1.39 -3.25
CA SER A 50 -1.87 1.40 -1.91
C SER A 50 -1.81 0.00 -1.31
N ALA A 51 -1.37 -0.10 -0.05
CA ALA A 51 -1.27 -1.38 0.63
C ALA A 51 -2.65 -2.05 0.75
N PRO A 52 -2.74 -3.38 0.52
CA PRO A 52 -3.97 -4.12 0.78
C PRO A 52 -4.41 -3.95 2.23
N ASP A 53 -5.73 -3.90 2.46
CA ASP A 53 -6.28 -3.83 3.80
C ASP A 53 -6.25 -5.22 4.45
N PHE A 54 -5.12 -5.56 5.06
CA PHE A 54 -4.97 -6.82 5.79
C PHE A 54 -5.79 -6.81 7.07
N GLU A 55 -6.52 -7.89 7.30
CA GLU A 55 -7.14 -8.21 8.58
C GLU A 55 -6.30 -9.29 9.28
N PHE A 56 -5.84 -9.00 10.48
CA PHE A 56 -5.02 -9.91 11.28
C PHE A 56 -5.86 -10.88 12.10
N GLU A 57 -5.23 -11.93 12.65
CA GLU A 57 -5.94 -12.96 13.43
C GLU A 57 -6.64 -12.39 14.68
N ASP A 58 -6.11 -11.33 15.26
CA ASP A 58 -6.69 -10.61 16.41
C ASP A 58 -7.83 -9.64 16.03
N GLY A 59 -8.16 -9.54 14.73
CA GLY A 59 -9.20 -8.65 14.20
C GLY A 59 -8.72 -7.23 13.91
N THR A 60 -7.48 -6.88 14.25
CA THR A 60 -6.89 -5.57 13.90
C THR A 60 -6.72 -5.44 12.39
N ARG A 61 -6.82 -4.23 11.85
CA ARG A 61 -6.60 -3.94 10.44
C ARG A 61 -5.32 -3.14 10.19
N LEU A 62 -4.78 -3.28 8.98
CA LEU A 62 -3.56 -2.55 8.57
C LEU A 62 -3.66 -1.05 8.87
N GLY A 63 -4.78 -0.42 8.53
CA GLY A 63 -4.97 1.01 8.73
C GLY A 63 -4.78 1.46 10.18
N GLU A 64 -5.17 0.63 11.14
CA GLU A 64 -5.00 0.92 12.57
C GLU A 64 -3.53 0.96 12.99
N LEU A 65 -2.67 0.18 12.32
CA LEU A 65 -1.24 0.16 12.60
C LEU A 65 -0.49 1.38 12.06
N LEU A 66 -1.09 2.16 11.15
CA LEU A 66 -0.48 3.33 10.51
C LEU A 66 -0.84 4.67 11.19
N HIS A 67 -1.65 4.67 12.24
CA HIS A 67 -2.12 5.89 12.91
C HIS A 67 -0.99 6.71 13.56
N ASP A 68 0.16 6.11 13.84
CA ASP A 68 1.32 6.77 14.44
C ASP A 68 2.23 7.49 13.42
N CYS A 69 1.81 7.56 12.16
CA CYS A 69 2.56 8.17 11.05
C CYS A 69 3.97 7.58 10.84
N LYS A 70 4.21 6.36 11.30
CA LYS A 70 5.44 5.61 11.04
C LYS A 70 5.25 4.70 9.83
N GLY A 71 6.37 4.35 9.18
CA GLY A 71 6.36 3.23 8.26
C GLY A 71 6.11 1.91 9.00
N LEU A 72 5.65 0.91 8.28
CA LEU A 72 5.28 -0.38 8.85
C LEU A 72 5.98 -1.51 8.07
N LEU A 73 6.80 -2.28 8.76
CA LEU A 73 7.36 -3.53 8.26
C LEU A 73 6.56 -4.68 8.84
N LEU A 74 5.68 -5.26 8.02
CA LEU A 74 4.91 -6.45 8.37
C LEU A 74 5.67 -7.70 7.96
N ASP A 75 5.75 -8.65 8.87
CA ASP A 75 6.37 -9.94 8.68
C ASP A 75 5.36 -11.03 9.06
N PHE A 76 4.90 -11.81 8.07
CA PHE A 76 3.90 -12.85 8.26
C PHE A 76 4.50 -14.21 8.67
N THR A 77 5.85 -14.33 8.68
CA THR A 77 6.57 -15.60 8.87
C THR A 77 7.68 -15.56 9.92
N GLU A 78 7.81 -14.45 10.63
CA GLU A 78 8.77 -14.27 11.73
C GLU A 78 10.24 -14.40 11.30
N VAL A 79 10.62 -13.68 10.24
CA VAL A 79 12.00 -13.68 9.73
C VAL A 79 12.91 -12.86 10.64
N ARG A 80 13.91 -13.50 11.23
CA ARG A 80 14.83 -12.87 12.19
C ARG A 80 15.54 -11.64 11.65
N GLU A 81 15.95 -11.69 10.39
CA GLU A 81 16.66 -10.60 9.72
C GLU A 81 15.78 -9.36 9.56
N LEU A 82 14.49 -9.55 9.25
CA LEU A 82 13.51 -8.46 9.15
C LEU A 82 13.21 -7.85 10.54
N HIS A 83 13.14 -8.67 11.58
CA HIS A 83 13.04 -8.18 12.94
C HIS A 83 14.22 -7.28 13.28
N THR A 84 15.45 -7.73 13.03
CA THR A 84 16.67 -6.94 13.27
C THR A 84 16.63 -5.62 12.50
N LEU A 85 16.25 -5.66 11.22
CA LEU A 85 16.11 -4.47 10.38
C LEU A 85 15.09 -3.47 10.96
N GLY A 86 13.93 -3.95 11.42
CA GLY A 86 12.92 -3.12 12.06
C GLY A 86 13.42 -2.42 13.32
N GLN A 87 14.23 -3.11 14.13
CA GLN A 87 14.80 -2.53 15.35
C GLN A 87 15.81 -1.40 15.08
N THR A 88 16.50 -1.42 13.94
CA THR A 88 17.48 -0.37 13.60
C THR A 88 16.83 1.00 13.33
N ARG A 89 15.52 1.06 13.12
CA ARG A 89 14.77 2.27 12.72
C ARG A 89 13.49 2.49 13.50
N LYS A 90 13.38 1.95 14.73
CA LYS A 90 12.15 1.95 15.54
C LYS A 90 11.50 3.32 15.77
N GLU A 91 12.23 4.41 15.57
CA GLU A 91 11.69 5.77 15.68
C GLU A 91 10.79 6.12 14.48
N ARG A 92 11.10 5.60 13.28
CA ARG A 92 10.43 5.91 12.02
C ARG A 92 9.75 4.71 11.38
N LEU A 93 10.10 3.50 11.81
CA LEU A 93 9.62 2.24 11.29
C LEU A 93 9.12 1.36 12.44
N LYS A 94 7.88 0.92 12.35
CA LYS A 94 7.28 -0.05 13.25
C LYS A 94 7.43 -1.43 12.63
N TYR A 95 8.01 -2.36 13.36
CA TYR A 95 8.03 -3.78 12.98
C TYR A 95 6.88 -4.50 13.68
N VAL A 96 6.12 -5.26 12.93
CA VAL A 96 5.04 -6.11 13.44
C VAL A 96 5.16 -7.48 12.79
N SER A 97 5.32 -8.50 13.63
CA SER A 97 5.19 -9.89 13.21
C SER A 97 3.81 -10.38 13.62
N THR A 98 3.01 -10.78 12.64
CA THR A 98 1.64 -11.23 12.87
C THR A 98 1.14 -12.04 11.68
N LYS A 99 0.14 -12.87 11.91
CA LYS A 99 -0.53 -13.61 10.85
C LYS A 99 -1.76 -12.85 10.37
N ALA A 100 -1.91 -12.75 9.06
CA ALA A 100 -3.12 -12.24 8.44
C ALA A 100 -4.06 -13.39 8.09
N LYS A 101 -5.37 -13.13 8.09
CA LYS A 101 -6.38 -14.10 7.61
C LYS A 101 -6.16 -14.45 6.15
N ASP A 102 -5.74 -13.48 5.35
CA ASP A 102 -5.31 -13.63 3.96
C ASP A 102 -4.09 -12.74 3.74
N ASN A 103 -2.90 -13.31 3.75
CA ASN A 103 -1.64 -12.61 3.47
C ASN A 103 -1.36 -12.42 1.97
N LYS A 104 -2.27 -12.85 1.09
CA LYS A 104 -2.15 -12.78 -0.38
C LYS A 104 -0.87 -13.41 -0.95
N GLY A 105 -0.35 -14.44 -0.26
CA GLY A 105 0.90 -15.10 -0.63
C GLY A 105 2.18 -14.38 -0.17
N LEU A 106 2.06 -13.22 0.48
CA LEU A 106 3.22 -12.46 0.95
C LEU A 106 3.86 -13.09 2.19
N ILE A 107 5.17 -13.04 2.22
CA ILE A 107 5.99 -13.33 3.41
C ILE A 107 6.18 -12.06 4.23
N ALA A 108 6.48 -10.95 3.57
CA ALA A 108 6.64 -9.66 4.23
C ALA A 108 6.32 -8.49 3.30
N ILE A 109 6.01 -7.34 3.89
CA ILE A 109 5.70 -6.11 3.17
C ILE A 109 6.17 -4.89 3.98
N LEU A 110 6.75 -3.91 3.28
CA LEU A 110 7.11 -2.61 3.81
C LEU A 110 6.12 -1.56 3.30
N VAL A 111 5.43 -0.92 4.22
CA VAL A 111 4.43 0.11 3.93
C VAL A 111 4.95 1.46 4.43
N ARG A 112 4.84 2.48 3.59
CA ARG A 112 5.18 3.87 3.93
C ARG A 112 4.12 4.48 4.85
N PRO A 113 4.43 5.58 5.57
CA PRO A 113 3.47 6.26 6.43
C PRO A 113 2.21 6.76 5.70
N ASP A 114 2.30 6.97 4.38
CA ASP A 114 1.18 7.36 3.53
C ASP A 114 0.33 6.18 3.01
N GLY A 115 0.64 4.95 3.45
CA GLY A 115 -0.10 3.74 3.12
C GLY A 115 0.32 3.08 1.81
N PHE A 116 1.36 3.56 1.12
CA PHE A 116 1.85 2.95 -0.12
C PHE A 116 2.93 1.91 0.15
N VAL A 117 2.93 0.85 -0.66
CA VAL A 117 3.91 -0.24 -0.56
C VAL A 117 5.25 0.22 -1.13
N ALA A 118 6.29 0.11 -0.31
CA ALA A 118 7.67 0.42 -0.70
C ALA A 118 8.48 -0.82 -1.09
N TRP A 119 8.13 -1.98 -0.53
CA TRP A 119 8.74 -3.27 -0.81
C TRP A 119 7.81 -4.40 -0.39
N ALA A 120 7.84 -5.52 -1.10
CA ALA A 120 7.07 -6.71 -0.80
C ALA A 120 7.79 -7.96 -1.31
N THR A 121 7.53 -9.11 -0.68
CA THR A 121 8.08 -10.40 -1.12
C THR A 121 7.12 -11.56 -0.83
N GLU A 122 7.06 -12.51 -1.77
CA GLU A 122 6.31 -13.78 -1.67
C GLU A 122 7.23 -14.98 -1.42
N SER A 123 8.55 -14.76 -1.45
CA SER A 123 9.54 -15.80 -1.24
C SER A 123 10.50 -15.41 -0.11
N LYS A 124 11.50 -16.26 0.16
CA LYS A 124 12.54 -15.95 1.15
C LYS A 124 13.03 -14.51 0.93
N PRO A 125 12.91 -13.62 1.94
CA PRO A 125 13.18 -12.21 1.75
C PRO A 125 14.62 -11.98 1.32
N ASP A 126 14.80 -11.24 0.24
CA ASP A 126 16.07 -10.59 -0.04
C ASP A 126 16.23 -9.44 0.97
N THR A 127 16.99 -9.73 2.03
CA THR A 127 17.22 -8.77 3.11
C THR A 127 17.97 -7.54 2.62
N MET A 128 18.77 -7.64 1.56
CA MET A 128 19.47 -6.49 0.96
C MET A 128 18.47 -5.55 0.29
N ALA A 129 17.52 -6.06 -0.49
CA ALA A 129 16.48 -5.25 -1.11
C ALA A 129 15.55 -4.59 -0.07
N ALA A 130 15.19 -5.32 1.00
CA ALA A 130 14.44 -4.78 2.11
C ALA A 130 15.21 -3.64 2.81
N GLU A 131 16.49 -3.84 3.09
CA GLU A 131 17.36 -2.87 3.74
C GLU A 131 17.57 -1.62 2.88
N GLU A 132 17.75 -1.77 1.58
CA GLU A 132 17.86 -0.66 0.63
C GLU A 132 16.56 0.16 0.60
N SER A 133 15.41 -0.50 0.57
CA SER A 133 14.12 0.18 0.61
C SER A 133 13.91 0.92 1.94
N VAL A 134 14.27 0.31 3.07
CA VAL A 134 14.23 0.97 4.39
C VAL A 134 15.17 2.18 4.43
N LYS A 135 16.39 2.08 3.92
CA LYS A 135 17.32 3.23 3.84
C LYS A 135 16.77 4.36 2.98
N ARG A 136 16.17 4.04 1.86
CA ARG A 136 15.60 5.02 0.92
C ARG A 136 14.48 5.85 1.54
N TRP A 137 13.55 5.19 2.24
CA TRP A 137 12.32 5.83 2.74
C TRP A 137 12.43 6.32 4.18
N PHE A 138 13.28 5.72 5.00
CA PHE A 138 13.40 6.05 6.42
C PHE A 138 14.78 6.57 6.81
N GLY A 139 15.62 6.80 5.82
CA GLY A 139 16.95 7.38 5.97
C GLY A 139 18.04 6.37 6.34
N GLY A 140 19.28 6.73 6.01
CA GLY A 140 20.45 6.01 6.47
C GLY A 140 20.68 6.18 7.97
N THR A 141 21.53 5.33 8.55
CA THR A 141 22.09 5.56 9.89
C THR A 141 22.90 6.86 9.85
N ILE A 142 22.64 7.79 10.78
CA ILE A 142 23.56 8.86 11.08
C ILE A 142 24.76 8.26 11.77
#